data_c7e337908bb6173cb8cf25b4cdf35856
#
_entry.id   c7e337908bb6173cb8cf25b4cdf35856
#
_cell.length_a   1.000
_cell.length_b   1.000
_cell.length_c   1.000
_cell.angle_alpha   90.00
_cell.angle_beta   90.00
_cell.angle_gamma   90.00
#
_symmetry.space_group_name_H-M   'P 1'
#
loop_
_entity.id
_entity.type
_entity.pdbx_description
1 polymer ?
#
loop_
_entity_poly.entity_id
_entity_poly.type
_entity_poly.pdbx_seq_one_letter_code
_entity_poly.pdbx_strand_id
1 'polypeptide(L)'
;MTSSNTAGLEIKGRLPAEFQNILTPEACRLVVELTREFRAPLKQLLQQRSVEQARYDAGALPDFRADTADIRAGNWTVAAIPADLQDRRVEITGPVDRKMIINALNADVKVFMADFEDSQAPSWDGVIEGQINLRDANLGTISYSDPQSGKQYALRDKQALLIARVRGLHLWEKHLEVDGEAVPGSLVDFALYFFHNYQTRLANGSGVYYYLPKLQSYKEAAWWDAVFRFTQTKFNQAVGTIRATVLIETLPAVFEMDEILHALREHIVALNCGRWDYIFSYIKTLKNHADRVLPDRQVVTMDQPFLSAYSKLLIKTCHKRGALAMGGMAAFIPAKDPVANQAILTKVTADKEREASNGHDGTWVAHPGLAATANEVFNKYLTDGKTNQLHISRSDDAPVTAADLLAPSSGERTEAGMRINIRVALQYIAAWISGKGCVPIYGLMEDAATAEICRTSIWQWIKHGKTLNNGQLVTKDLFAQMLQQEAAVVREEVGEELWQQQQFERAQALLLQITTADQLVDFLTLPAYELLTA
;
A
#
# COMPACT_ATOMS: atom_id res chain seq x y z
N MET A 1 -29.33 -4.10 -30.11
CA MET A 1 -28.94 -2.68 -30.04
C MET A 1 -28.03 -2.43 -28.84
N THR A 2 -26.76 -2.86 -28.87
CA THR A 2 -25.87 -2.82 -27.69
C THR A 2 -24.42 -2.45 -28.03
N SER A 3 -24.13 -1.82 -29.18
CA SER A 3 -22.75 -1.57 -29.59
C SER A 3 -22.23 -0.14 -29.42
N SER A 4 -22.99 0.79 -28.85
CA SER A 4 -22.59 2.20 -28.86
C SER A 4 -21.86 2.73 -27.61
N ASN A 5 -21.88 2.02 -26.47
CA ASN A 5 -21.34 2.55 -25.20
C ASN A 5 -19.95 2.04 -24.81
N THR A 6 -19.40 1.05 -25.50
CA THR A 6 -18.00 0.60 -25.36
C THR A 6 -17.15 0.99 -26.56
N ALA A 7 -17.67 1.84 -27.45
CA ALA A 7 -16.90 2.39 -28.55
C ALA A 7 -15.64 3.09 -28.02
N GLY A 8 -14.49 2.83 -28.65
CA GLY A 8 -13.19 3.37 -28.20
C GLY A 8 -12.47 2.54 -27.14
N LEU A 9 -13.06 1.46 -26.62
CA LEU A 9 -12.35 0.51 -25.76
C LEU A 9 -11.57 -0.50 -26.62
N GLU A 10 -10.29 -0.63 -26.35
CA GLU A 10 -9.42 -1.66 -26.91
C GLU A 10 -8.83 -2.51 -25.78
N ILE A 11 -8.96 -3.82 -25.87
CA ILE A 11 -8.36 -4.80 -24.96
C ILE A 11 -7.16 -5.41 -25.67
N LYS A 12 -5.94 -5.09 -25.22
CA LYS A 12 -4.68 -5.57 -25.79
C LYS A 12 -4.18 -6.85 -25.12
N GLY A 13 -4.67 -7.14 -23.93
CA GLY A 13 -4.35 -8.37 -23.21
C GLY A 13 -5.06 -9.59 -23.78
N ARG A 14 -4.59 -10.78 -23.45
CA ARG A 14 -5.29 -12.02 -23.80
C ARG A 14 -6.70 -12.05 -23.20
N LEU A 15 -7.64 -12.67 -23.90
CA LEU A 15 -9.05 -12.68 -23.50
C LEU A 15 -9.63 -14.11 -23.54
N PRO A 16 -9.17 -15.02 -22.67
CA PRO A 16 -9.76 -16.35 -22.54
C PRO A 16 -11.20 -16.27 -22.03
N ALA A 17 -11.96 -17.37 -22.12
CA ALA A 17 -13.39 -17.38 -21.79
C ALA A 17 -13.69 -16.95 -20.35
N GLU A 18 -12.85 -17.33 -19.40
CA GLU A 18 -12.97 -16.93 -17.98
C GLU A 18 -12.82 -15.42 -17.78
N PHE A 19 -11.93 -14.75 -18.55
CA PHE A 19 -11.75 -13.30 -18.48
C PHE A 19 -12.94 -12.52 -19.05
N GLN A 20 -13.62 -13.09 -20.05
CA GLN A 20 -14.85 -12.51 -20.60
C GLN A 20 -15.97 -12.42 -19.56
N ASN A 21 -15.97 -13.29 -18.55
CA ASN A 21 -16.92 -13.23 -17.42
C ASN A 21 -16.67 -12.05 -16.46
N ILE A 22 -15.51 -11.43 -16.53
CA ILE A 22 -15.16 -10.21 -15.79
C ILE A 22 -15.27 -8.99 -16.71
N LEU A 23 -14.71 -9.08 -17.90
CA LEU A 23 -14.75 -8.03 -18.91
C LEU A 23 -16.04 -8.09 -19.73
N THR A 24 -17.19 -8.17 -19.02
CA THR A 24 -18.50 -8.14 -19.66
C THR A 24 -18.75 -6.78 -20.31
N PRO A 25 -19.61 -6.67 -21.34
CA PRO A 25 -19.92 -5.39 -21.97
C PRO A 25 -20.38 -4.32 -20.96
N GLU A 26 -21.13 -4.70 -19.91
CA GLU A 26 -21.63 -3.81 -18.89
C GLU A 26 -20.52 -3.34 -17.94
N ALA A 27 -19.64 -4.23 -17.51
CA ALA A 27 -18.46 -3.89 -16.68
C ALA A 27 -17.51 -2.98 -17.46
N CYS A 28 -17.21 -3.33 -18.72
CA CYS A 28 -16.38 -2.54 -19.61
C CYS A 28 -16.99 -1.13 -19.85
N ARG A 29 -18.31 -1.03 -19.95
CA ARG A 29 -18.99 0.27 -20.05
C ARG A 29 -18.71 1.16 -18.85
N LEU A 30 -18.75 0.61 -17.64
CA LEU A 30 -18.40 1.37 -16.42
C LEU A 30 -16.94 1.84 -16.48
N VAL A 31 -16.01 0.99 -16.88
CA VAL A 31 -14.58 1.36 -17.04
C VAL A 31 -14.44 2.51 -18.05
N VAL A 32 -15.11 2.44 -19.21
CA VAL A 32 -15.07 3.49 -20.25
C VAL A 32 -15.61 4.82 -19.72
N GLU A 33 -16.77 4.80 -19.09
CA GLU A 33 -17.40 6.01 -18.58
C GLU A 33 -16.57 6.68 -17.48
N LEU A 34 -16.08 5.91 -16.51
CA LEU A 34 -15.18 6.41 -15.47
C LEU A 34 -13.88 6.96 -16.07
N THR A 35 -13.32 6.28 -17.07
CA THR A 35 -12.09 6.74 -17.72
C THR A 35 -12.30 8.06 -18.43
N ARG A 36 -13.39 8.23 -19.17
CA ARG A 36 -13.70 9.47 -19.89
C ARG A 36 -13.92 10.65 -18.96
N GLU A 37 -14.62 10.40 -17.84
CA GLU A 37 -14.92 11.45 -16.87
C GLU A 37 -13.70 11.84 -16.03
N PHE A 38 -12.91 10.86 -15.59
CA PHE A 38 -11.93 11.07 -14.52
C PHE A 38 -10.46 11.02 -14.96
N ARG A 39 -10.11 10.55 -16.17
CA ARG A 39 -8.72 10.47 -16.63
C ARG A 39 -8.06 11.85 -16.79
N ALA A 40 -8.74 12.81 -17.39
CA ALA A 40 -8.16 14.14 -17.59
C ALA A 40 -7.94 14.89 -16.27
N PRO A 41 -8.91 14.93 -15.32
CA PRO A 41 -8.67 15.44 -13.97
C PRO A 41 -7.52 14.72 -13.23
N LEU A 42 -7.42 13.39 -13.36
CA LEU A 42 -6.33 12.65 -12.75
C LEU A 42 -4.95 13.07 -13.30
N LYS A 43 -4.82 13.21 -14.62
CA LYS A 43 -3.57 13.70 -15.23
C LYS A 43 -3.16 15.08 -14.69
N GLN A 44 -4.13 15.98 -14.45
CA GLN A 44 -3.85 17.28 -13.84
C GLN A 44 -3.35 17.15 -12.39
N LEU A 45 -3.96 16.25 -11.60
CA LEU A 45 -3.50 15.98 -10.22
C LEU A 45 -2.08 15.40 -10.20
N LEU A 46 -1.77 14.46 -11.08
CA LEU A 46 -0.42 13.91 -11.19
C LEU A 46 0.61 14.97 -11.64
N GLN A 47 0.21 15.87 -12.56
CA GLN A 47 1.05 17.01 -12.92
C GLN A 47 1.27 17.95 -11.73
N GLN A 48 0.26 18.17 -10.88
CA GLN A 48 0.40 18.98 -9.67
C GLN A 48 1.41 18.37 -8.68
N ARG A 49 1.51 17.04 -8.59
CA ARG A 49 2.57 16.38 -7.79
C ARG A 49 3.97 16.82 -8.25
N SER A 50 4.19 16.88 -9.56
CA SER A 50 5.48 17.32 -10.11
C SER A 50 5.77 18.79 -9.82
N VAL A 51 4.75 19.65 -9.84
CA VAL A 51 4.88 21.07 -9.47
C VAL A 51 5.26 21.23 -8.00
N GLU A 52 4.58 20.51 -7.10
CA GLU A 52 4.90 20.55 -5.67
C GLU A 52 6.30 19.97 -5.39
N GLN A 53 6.66 18.86 -6.04
CA GLN A 53 7.99 18.28 -5.90
C GLN A 53 9.10 19.26 -6.36
N ALA A 54 8.89 19.97 -7.46
CA ALA A 54 9.84 20.98 -7.91
C ALA A 54 10.04 22.12 -6.88
N ARG A 55 8.98 22.48 -6.17
CA ARG A 55 9.06 23.45 -5.05
C ARG A 55 9.90 22.91 -3.88
N TYR A 56 9.71 21.63 -3.51
CA TYR A 56 10.54 20.98 -2.48
C TYR A 56 11.99 20.83 -2.94
N ASP A 57 12.21 20.47 -4.19
CA ASP A 57 13.54 20.35 -4.78
C ASP A 57 14.31 21.67 -4.82
N ALA A 58 13.58 22.80 -4.86
CA ALA A 58 14.14 24.17 -4.79
C ALA A 58 14.39 24.66 -3.35
N GLY A 59 14.17 23.82 -2.32
CA GLY A 59 14.46 24.11 -0.92
C GLY A 59 13.27 24.41 -0.02
N ALA A 60 12.04 24.43 -0.55
CA ALA A 60 10.85 24.54 0.29
C ALA A 60 10.65 23.23 1.10
N LEU A 61 10.04 23.35 2.27
CA LEU A 61 9.65 22.20 3.08
C LEU A 61 8.12 22.04 3.05
N PRO A 62 7.60 20.79 3.14
CA PRO A 62 6.18 20.58 3.39
C PRO A 62 5.72 21.22 4.70
N ASP A 63 4.50 21.75 4.71
CA ASP A 63 3.88 22.35 5.90
C ASP A 63 2.35 22.23 5.80
N PHE A 64 1.67 22.45 6.93
CA PHE A 64 0.22 22.53 6.99
C PHE A 64 -0.29 23.68 6.11
N ARG A 65 -1.31 23.40 5.31
CA ARG A 65 -1.85 24.38 4.37
C ARG A 65 -2.53 25.55 5.08
N ALA A 66 -2.17 26.77 4.75
CA ALA A 66 -2.81 27.96 5.30
C ALA A 66 -4.23 28.18 4.72
N ASP A 67 -4.43 27.84 3.44
CA ASP A 67 -5.71 28.04 2.72
C ASP A 67 -6.83 27.08 3.14
N THR A 68 -6.52 26.05 3.94
CA THR A 68 -7.49 25.09 4.48
C THR A 68 -7.55 25.07 6.01
N ALA A 69 -7.00 26.11 6.67
CA ALA A 69 -6.98 26.21 8.11
C ALA A 69 -8.38 26.09 8.74
N ASP A 70 -9.41 26.61 8.08
CA ASP A 70 -10.80 26.53 8.53
C ASP A 70 -11.33 25.09 8.59
N ILE A 71 -10.88 24.22 7.68
CA ILE A 71 -11.22 22.78 7.72
C ILE A 71 -10.64 22.16 9.00
N ARG A 72 -9.38 22.41 9.31
CA ARG A 72 -8.72 21.88 10.52
C ARG A 72 -9.33 22.43 11.82
N ALA A 73 -9.73 23.70 11.81
CA ALA A 73 -10.36 24.36 12.96
C ALA A 73 -11.85 24.01 13.10
N GLY A 74 -12.52 23.66 12.01
CA GLY A 74 -13.97 23.45 11.94
C GLY A 74 -14.46 22.30 12.84
N ASN A 75 -15.72 22.40 13.28
CA ASN A 75 -16.41 21.36 14.04
C ASN A 75 -17.26 20.51 13.09
N TRP A 76 -16.66 19.43 12.57
CA TRP A 76 -17.28 18.46 11.68
C TRP A 76 -16.76 17.04 11.97
N THR A 77 -17.52 16.05 11.59
CA THR A 77 -17.16 14.63 11.69
C THR A 77 -17.44 13.93 10.37
N VAL A 78 -16.83 12.76 10.19
CA VAL A 78 -17.14 11.86 9.08
C VAL A 78 -18.50 11.16 9.30
N ALA A 79 -19.05 10.59 8.24
CA ALA A 79 -20.26 9.78 8.34
C ALA A 79 -20.06 8.57 9.26
N ALA A 80 -21.14 8.13 9.92
CA ALA A 80 -21.09 7.00 10.84
C ALA A 80 -20.44 5.76 10.21
N ILE A 81 -19.57 5.12 10.97
CA ILE A 81 -18.87 3.91 10.55
C ILE A 81 -19.87 2.75 10.47
N PRO A 82 -19.94 1.99 9.36
CA PRO A 82 -20.79 0.81 9.25
C PRO A 82 -20.54 -0.21 10.37
N ALA A 83 -21.55 -0.94 10.74
CA ALA A 83 -21.51 -1.88 11.87
C ALA A 83 -20.42 -2.96 11.70
N ASP A 84 -20.24 -3.46 10.49
CA ASP A 84 -19.24 -4.48 10.13
C ASP A 84 -17.80 -3.94 10.04
N LEU A 85 -17.61 -2.61 10.09
CA LEU A 85 -16.31 -1.93 10.13
C LEU A 85 -15.96 -1.35 11.51
N GLN A 86 -16.79 -1.59 12.55
CA GLN A 86 -16.52 -1.06 13.89
C GLN A 86 -15.34 -1.75 14.59
N ASP A 87 -15.14 -3.04 14.34
CA ASP A 87 -14.05 -3.81 14.92
C ASP A 87 -13.02 -4.17 13.84
N ARG A 88 -11.92 -3.46 13.87
CA ARG A 88 -10.81 -3.64 12.94
C ARG A 88 -9.48 -3.92 13.66
N ARG A 89 -9.54 -4.53 14.84
CA ARG A 89 -8.38 -4.69 15.73
C ARG A 89 -7.19 -5.39 15.11
N VAL A 90 -7.40 -6.37 14.22
CA VAL A 90 -6.36 -7.00 13.43
C VAL A 90 -6.83 -7.19 12.01
N GLU A 91 -6.05 -6.74 11.07
CA GLU A 91 -6.25 -6.93 9.64
C GLU A 91 -5.07 -7.72 9.06
N ILE A 92 -5.33 -8.52 8.03
CA ILE A 92 -4.31 -9.18 7.24
C ILE A 92 -4.31 -8.63 5.83
N THR A 93 -3.14 -8.50 5.22
CA THR A 93 -3.01 -8.13 3.80
C THR A 93 -2.40 -9.28 3.01
N GLY A 94 -2.71 -9.34 1.73
CA GLY A 94 -2.11 -10.29 0.81
C GLY A 94 -2.59 -10.06 -0.63
N PRO A 95 -1.87 -10.63 -1.61
CA PRO A 95 -2.21 -10.52 -3.03
C PRO A 95 -3.56 -11.15 -3.34
N VAL A 96 -4.08 -10.85 -4.52
CA VAL A 96 -5.36 -11.38 -5.02
C VAL A 96 -5.27 -12.79 -5.61
N ASP A 97 -4.24 -13.55 -5.21
CA ASP A 97 -4.08 -14.98 -5.52
C ASP A 97 -5.15 -15.82 -4.84
N ARG A 98 -5.68 -16.81 -5.56
CA ARG A 98 -6.82 -17.63 -5.12
C ARG A 98 -6.60 -18.34 -3.80
N LYS A 99 -5.43 -18.98 -3.62
CA LYS A 99 -5.06 -19.68 -2.38
C LYS A 99 -4.83 -18.70 -1.23
N MET A 100 -4.19 -17.57 -1.51
CA MET A 100 -3.90 -16.54 -0.51
C MET A 100 -5.18 -15.89 0.00
N ILE A 101 -6.14 -15.57 -0.87
CA ILE A 101 -7.47 -15.06 -0.49
C ILE A 101 -8.17 -16.01 0.48
N ILE A 102 -8.23 -17.31 0.16
CA ILE A 102 -8.89 -18.30 1.03
C ILE A 102 -8.20 -18.36 2.40
N ASN A 103 -6.88 -18.38 2.43
CA ASN A 103 -6.13 -18.41 3.68
C ASN A 103 -6.34 -17.14 4.52
N ALA A 104 -6.35 -15.98 3.89
CA ALA A 104 -6.53 -14.69 4.56
C ALA A 104 -7.96 -14.52 5.11
N LEU A 105 -8.97 -14.88 4.33
CA LEU A 105 -10.37 -14.85 4.79
C LEU A 105 -10.64 -15.83 5.95
N ASN A 106 -9.92 -16.96 5.98
CA ASN A 106 -10.03 -17.96 7.04
C ASN A 106 -9.16 -17.66 8.27
N ALA A 107 -8.31 -16.62 8.23
CA ALA A 107 -7.46 -16.25 9.36
C ALA A 107 -8.30 -15.67 10.51
N ASP A 108 -7.82 -15.79 11.75
CA ASP A 108 -8.48 -15.19 12.91
C ASP A 108 -8.18 -13.69 13.01
N VAL A 109 -8.67 -12.96 12.01
CA VAL A 109 -8.58 -11.50 11.88
C VAL A 109 -9.96 -10.93 11.59
N LYS A 110 -10.11 -9.61 11.73
CA LYS A 110 -11.39 -8.93 11.44
C LYS A 110 -11.54 -8.58 9.97
N VAL A 111 -10.44 -8.19 9.32
CA VAL A 111 -10.43 -7.72 7.94
C VAL A 111 -9.32 -8.41 7.16
N PHE A 112 -9.63 -8.75 5.93
CA PHE A 112 -8.65 -9.08 4.89
C PHE A 112 -8.62 -7.95 3.86
N MET A 113 -7.46 -7.31 3.70
CA MET A 113 -7.20 -6.38 2.62
C MET A 113 -6.64 -7.14 1.42
N ALA A 114 -7.47 -7.34 0.41
CA ALA A 114 -7.10 -7.93 -0.88
C ALA A 114 -6.41 -6.88 -1.74
N ASP A 115 -5.17 -7.11 -2.10
CA ASP A 115 -4.26 -6.09 -2.55
C ASP A 115 -3.87 -6.24 -4.02
N PHE A 116 -4.32 -5.31 -4.88
CA PHE A 116 -3.89 -5.16 -6.27
C PHE A 116 -2.64 -4.28 -6.42
N GLU A 117 -2.18 -3.67 -5.35
CA GLU A 117 -1.10 -2.70 -5.35
C GLU A 117 0.24 -3.33 -4.96
N ASP A 118 0.78 -3.08 -3.76
CA ASP A 118 2.15 -3.43 -3.40
C ASP A 118 2.41 -4.93 -3.24
N SER A 119 1.39 -5.70 -2.86
CA SER A 119 1.52 -7.16 -2.73
C SER A 119 1.31 -7.91 -4.04
N GLN A 120 0.94 -7.22 -5.11
CA GLN A 120 0.67 -7.77 -6.42
C GLN A 120 1.60 -7.17 -7.48
N ALA A 121 2.25 -8.00 -8.29
CA ALA A 121 2.79 -7.52 -9.56
C ALA A 121 1.64 -7.46 -10.57
N PRO A 122 1.33 -6.29 -11.16
CA PRO A 122 0.09 -6.10 -11.90
C PRO A 122 0.20 -6.61 -13.35
N SER A 123 0.53 -7.89 -13.52
CA SER A 123 0.39 -8.55 -14.82
C SER A 123 -1.08 -8.56 -15.24
N TRP A 124 -1.35 -8.58 -16.54
CA TRP A 124 -2.71 -8.63 -17.04
C TRP A 124 -3.51 -9.79 -16.46
N ASP A 125 -2.91 -10.98 -16.51
CA ASP A 125 -3.53 -12.17 -15.96
C ASP A 125 -3.81 -12.05 -14.47
N GLY A 126 -2.82 -11.62 -13.69
CA GLY A 126 -2.96 -11.46 -12.25
C GLY A 126 -4.04 -10.44 -11.85
N VAL A 127 -4.21 -9.37 -12.62
CA VAL A 127 -5.27 -8.37 -12.39
C VAL A 127 -6.65 -8.96 -12.66
N ILE A 128 -6.86 -9.63 -13.80
CA ILE A 128 -8.19 -10.16 -14.15
C ILE A 128 -8.52 -11.42 -13.34
N GLU A 129 -7.58 -12.33 -13.14
CA GLU A 129 -7.75 -13.48 -12.23
C GLU A 129 -8.05 -13.03 -10.80
N GLY A 130 -7.40 -11.95 -10.34
CA GLY A 130 -7.72 -11.34 -9.06
C GLY A 130 -9.17 -10.91 -8.93
N GLN A 131 -9.74 -10.31 -9.96
CA GLN A 131 -11.17 -9.94 -10.00
C GLN A 131 -12.08 -11.17 -9.97
N ILE A 132 -11.73 -12.25 -10.71
CA ILE A 132 -12.44 -13.53 -10.65
C ILE A 132 -12.42 -14.06 -9.21
N ASN A 133 -11.24 -14.08 -8.60
CA ASN A 133 -11.03 -14.62 -7.26
C ASN A 133 -11.82 -13.84 -6.20
N LEU A 134 -11.86 -12.51 -6.29
CA LEU A 134 -12.63 -11.67 -5.36
C LEU A 134 -14.15 -11.81 -5.56
N ARG A 135 -14.61 -11.96 -6.80
CA ARG A 135 -16.01 -12.27 -7.09
C ARG A 135 -16.41 -13.60 -6.47
N ASP A 136 -15.64 -14.65 -6.71
CA ASP A 136 -15.90 -15.99 -6.18
C ASP A 136 -15.84 -16.02 -4.65
N ALA A 137 -14.94 -15.22 -4.05
CA ALA A 137 -14.84 -15.06 -2.60
C ALA A 137 -16.11 -14.41 -2.00
N ASN A 138 -16.58 -13.31 -2.60
CA ASN A 138 -17.79 -12.62 -2.14
C ASN A 138 -19.08 -13.47 -2.35
N LEU A 139 -19.08 -14.32 -3.39
CA LEU A 139 -20.16 -15.32 -3.61
C LEU A 139 -20.07 -16.53 -2.67
N GLY A 140 -18.97 -16.69 -1.93
CA GLY A 140 -18.74 -17.85 -1.07
C GLY A 140 -18.41 -19.14 -1.83
N THR A 141 -18.07 -19.05 -3.11
CA THR A 141 -17.82 -20.20 -4.02
C THR A 141 -16.34 -20.46 -4.28
N ILE A 142 -15.45 -19.61 -3.78
CA ILE A 142 -14.01 -19.75 -3.99
C ILE A 142 -13.48 -21.04 -3.38
N SER A 143 -12.77 -21.83 -4.16
CA SER A 143 -12.04 -23.02 -3.71
C SER A 143 -10.77 -23.18 -4.52
N TYR A 144 -9.79 -23.89 -3.97
CA TYR A 144 -8.51 -24.15 -4.61
C TYR A 144 -8.01 -25.56 -4.31
N SER A 145 -7.57 -26.27 -5.33
CA SER A 145 -6.89 -27.56 -5.19
C SER A 145 -5.43 -27.37 -5.54
N ASP A 146 -4.56 -27.56 -4.58
CA ASP A 146 -3.11 -27.41 -4.78
C ASP A 146 -2.60 -28.56 -5.70
N PRO A 147 -2.08 -28.24 -6.88
CA PRO A 147 -1.72 -29.27 -7.87
C PRO A 147 -0.51 -30.13 -7.45
N GLN A 148 0.33 -29.63 -6.54
CA GLN A 148 1.51 -30.35 -6.08
C GLN A 148 1.20 -31.28 -4.90
N SER A 149 0.45 -30.79 -3.93
CA SER A 149 0.14 -31.53 -2.69
C SER A 149 -1.23 -32.21 -2.70
N GLY A 150 -2.12 -31.88 -3.66
CA GLY A 150 -3.51 -32.33 -3.69
C GLY A 150 -4.39 -31.73 -2.58
N LYS A 151 -3.85 -30.84 -1.75
CA LYS A 151 -4.59 -30.24 -0.64
C LYS A 151 -5.69 -29.32 -1.14
N GLN A 152 -6.89 -29.48 -0.54
CA GLN A 152 -8.06 -28.67 -0.83
C GLN A 152 -8.14 -27.48 0.11
N TYR A 153 -8.51 -26.31 -0.43
CA TYR A 153 -8.74 -25.08 0.30
C TYR A 153 -10.14 -24.56 -0.03
N ALA A 154 -10.90 -24.20 0.98
CA ALA A 154 -12.23 -23.62 0.86
C ALA A 154 -12.48 -22.64 2.01
N LEU A 155 -13.49 -21.80 1.89
CA LEU A 155 -13.90 -20.88 2.95
C LEU A 155 -14.52 -21.67 4.12
N ARG A 156 -14.29 -21.13 5.32
CA ARG A 156 -14.94 -21.57 6.57
C ARG A 156 -16.17 -20.70 6.83
N ASP A 157 -17.01 -21.13 7.78
CA ASP A 157 -18.22 -20.37 8.16
C ASP A 157 -17.89 -18.95 8.65
N LYS A 158 -16.87 -18.82 9.50
CA LYS A 158 -16.39 -17.53 9.98
C LYS A 158 -15.27 -17.02 9.06
N GLN A 159 -15.47 -15.87 8.48
CA GLN A 159 -14.54 -15.24 7.57
C GLN A 159 -14.24 -13.80 8.01
N ALA A 160 -13.05 -13.31 7.62
CA ALA A 160 -12.69 -11.90 7.71
C ALA A 160 -13.52 -11.07 6.71
N LEU A 161 -13.77 -9.81 7.04
CA LEU A 161 -14.39 -8.85 6.13
C LEU A 161 -13.41 -8.48 5.00
N LEU A 162 -13.86 -8.58 3.76
CA LEU A 162 -13.00 -8.27 2.60
C LEU A 162 -13.04 -6.78 2.26
N ILE A 163 -11.87 -6.16 2.15
CA ILE A 163 -11.66 -4.80 1.62
C ILE A 163 -10.66 -4.89 0.46
N ALA A 164 -10.92 -4.26 -0.67
CA ALA A 164 -10.01 -4.27 -1.81
C ALA A 164 -9.07 -3.04 -1.80
N ARG A 165 -7.76 -3.22 -1.92
CA ARG A 165 -6.82 -2.14 -2.19
C ARG A 165 -6.59 -2.04 -3.69
N VAL A 166 -6.99 -0.90 -4.27
CA VAL A 166 -6.78 -0.61 -5.68
C VAL A 166 -5.35 -0.14 -5.93
N ARG A 167 -4.88 -0.22 -7.16
CA ARG A 167 -3.58 0.33 -7.56
C ARG A 167 -3.50 1.84 -7.31
N GLY A 168 -2.28 2.32 -7.04
CA GLY A 168 -1.99 3.75 -6.88
C GLY A 168 -2.32 4.57 -8.13
N LEU A 169 -2.66 5.84 -7.93
CA LEU A 169 -3.07 6.77 -9.01
C LEU A 169 -2.01 6.97 -10.11
N HIS A 170 -0.75 6.65 -9.83
CA HIS A 170 0.38 6.77 -10.76
C HIS A 170 0.52 5.57 -11.72
N LEU A 171 -0.24 4.48 -11.51
CA LEU A 171 -0.17 3.26 -12.32
C LEU A 171 -1.26 3.24 -13.40
N TRP A 172 -0.87 2.90 -14.62
CA TRP A 172 -1.74 2.80 -15.78
C TRP A 172 -1.83 1.34 -16.24
N GLU A 173 -3.02 0.94 -16.71
CA GLU A 173 -3.23 -0.40 -17.26
C GLU A 173 -2.94 -0.40 -18.75
N LYS A 174 -1.74 -0.88 -19.13
CA LYS A 174 -1.28 -0.86 -20.52
C LYS A 174 -2.05 -1.79 -21.46
N HIS A 175 -2.79 -2.76 -20.90
CA HIS A 175 -3.58 -3.73 -21.68
C HIS A 175 -5.03 -3.28 -21.93
N LEU A 176 -5.45 -2.15 -21.36
CA LEU A 176 -6.74 -1.52 -21.64
C LEU A 176 -6.53 -0.08 -22.13
N GLU A 177 -7.07 0.23 -23.29
CA GLU A 177 -7.10 1.59 -23.81
C GLU A 177 -8.55 2.06 -24.03
N VAL A 178 -8.78 3.32 -23.70
CA VAL A 178 -10.03 4.02 -24.02
C VAL A 178 -9.69 5.24 -24.84
N ASP A 179 -10.27 5.34 -26.05
CA ASP A 179 -10.02 6.42 -26.98
C ASP A 179 -8.51 6.59 -27.32
N GLY A 180 -7.79 5.47 -27.45
CA GLY A 180 -6.39 5.42 -27.83
C GLY A 180 -5.38 5.73 -26.72
N GLU A 181 -5.82 5.80 -25.45
CA GLU A 181 -4.95 6.01 -24.30
C GLU A 181 -5.19 4.98 -23.20
N ALA A 182 -4.12 4.59 -22.50
CA ALA A 182 -4.19 3.66 -21.37
C ALA A 182 -5.17 4.13 -20.29
N VAL A 183 -5.83 3.17 -19.64
CA VAL A 183 -6.77 3.40 -18.55
C VAL A 183 -6.00 3.52 -17.22
N PRO A 184 -6.38 4.44 -16.29
CA PRO A 184 -5.84 4.42 -14.95
C PRO A 184 -6.08 3.07 -14.28
N GLY A 185 -5.00 2.41 -13.83
CA GLY A 185 -5.10 1.09 -13.18
C GLY A 185 -6.03 1.08 -11.98
N SER A 186 -6.04 2.17 -11.21
CA SER A 186 -6.93 2.36 -10.08
C SER A 186 -8.42 2.33 -10.45
N LEU A 187 -8.78 2.89 -11.62
CA LEU A 187 -10.16 2.85 -12.12
C LEU A 187 -10.56 1.48 -12.65
N VAL A 188 -9.61 0.72 -13.23
CA VAL A 188 -9.86 -0.68 -13.63
C VAL A 188 -10.19 -1.53 -12.41
N ASP A 189 -9.31 -1.48 -11.39
CA ASP A 189 -9.49 -2.27 -10.17
C ASP A 189 -10.78 -1.90 -9.45
N PHE A 190 -11.04 -0.60 -9.31
CA PHE A 190 -12.26 -0.07 -8.68
C PHE A 190 -13.53 -0.49 -9.42
N ALA A 191 -13.57 -0.25 -10.74
CA ALA A 191 -14.78 -0.46 -11.54
C ALA A 191 -15.16 -1.94 -11.62
N LEU A 192 -14.18 -2.82 -11.87
CA LEU A 192 -14.44 -4.25 -11.99
C LEU A 192 -14.83 -4.85 -10.63
N TYR A 193 -14.12 -4.49 -9.54
CA TYR A 193 -14.50 -4.96 -8.22
C TYR A 193 -15.89 -4.47 -7.81
N PHE A 194 -16.21 -3.19 -8.00
CA PHE A 194 -17.54 -2.66 -7.71
C PHE A 194 -18.61 -3.41 -8.50
N PHE A 195 -18.46 -3.43 -9.82
CA PHE A 195 -19.49 -3.97 -10.71
C PHE A 195 -19.87 -5.42 -10.38
N HIS A 196 -18.88 -6.27 -10.14
CA HIS A 196 -19.10 -7.69 -9.90
C HIS A 196 -19.50 -8.04 -8.48
N ASN A 197 -19.34 -7.12 -7.51
CA ASN A 197 -19.49 -7.47 -6.09
C ASN A 197 -20.56 -6.66 -5.35
N TYR A 198 -20.97 -5.46 -5.84
CA TYR A 198 -21.82 -4.57 -5.03
C TYR A 198 -23.15 -5.21 -4.64
N GLN A 199 -23.83 -5.91 -5.53
CA GLN A 199 -25.12 -6.56 -5.23
C GLN A 199 -24.97 -7.65 -4.16
N THR A 200 -23.96 -8.51 -4.32
CA THR A 200 -23.67 -9.58 -3.36
C THR A 200 -23.32 -9.01 -1.99
N ARG A 201 -22.47 -7.97 -1.95
CA ARG A 201 -22.09 -7.31 -0.70
C ARG A 201 -23.29 -6.70 0.02
N LEU A 202 -24.16 -6.01 -0.71
CA LEU A 202 -25.38 -5.42 -0.14
C LEU A 202 -26.36 -6.50 0.33
N ALA A 203 -26.54 -7.56 -0.44
CA ALA A 203 -27.39 -8.70 -0.05
C ALA A 203 -26.90 -9.38 1.25
N ASN A 204 -25.59 -9.34 1.49
CA ASN A 204 -24.96 -9.86 2.70
C ASN A 204 -24.94 -8.83 3.87
N GLY A 205 -25.62 -7.68 3.72
CA GLY A 205 -25.71 -6.66 4.76
C GLY A 205 -24.42 -5.81 4.94
N SER A 206 -23.55 -5.79 3.94
CA SER A 206 -22.29 -5.06 3.94
C SER A 206 -22.25 -4.01 2.81
N GLY A 207 -21.23 -3.17 2.78
CA GLY A 207 -20.97 -2.23 1.68
C GLY A 207 -19.82 -2.70 0.79
N VAL A 208 -19.44 -1.87 -0.18
CA VAL A 208 -18.26 -2.08 -1.03
C VAL A 208 -17.11 -1.23 -0.50
N TYR A 209 -16.06 -1.88 -0.02
CA TYR A 209 -15.03 -1.24 0.76
C TYR A 209 -13.68 -1.26 0.06
N TYR A 210 -12.97 -0.12 0.14
CA TYR A 210 -11.69 0.08 -0.51
C TYR A 210 -10.62 0.61 0.43
N TYR A 211 -9.38 0.25 0.15
CA TYR A 211 -8.19 0.96 0.58
C TYR A 211 -7.65 1.82 -0.56
N LEU A 212 -7.34 3.08 -0.27
CA LEU A 212 -6.82 4.05 -1.24
C LEU A 212 -5.35 4.33 -0.92
N PRO A 213 -4.41 3.85 -1.77
CA PRO A 213 -2.99 4.01 -1.52
C PRO A 213 -2.43 5.30 -2.10
N LYS A 214 -1.30 5.74 -1.55
CA LYS A 214 -0.34 6.71 -2.10
C LYS A 214 -0.95 8.05 -2.52
N LEU A 215 -2.01 8.51 -1.83
CA LEU A 215 -2.52 9.87 -2.00
C LEU A 215 -1.48 10.87 -1.49
N GLN A 216 -1.32 11.99 -2.20
CA GLN A 216 -0.42 13.08 -1.82
C GLN A 216 -1.15 14.35 -1.39
N SER A 217 -2.44 14.48 -1.69
CA SER A 217 -3.22 15.65 -1.35
C SER A 217 -4.71 15.35 -1.15
N TYR A 218 -5.40 16.24 -0.44
CA TYR A 218 -6.87 16.19 -0.31
C TYR A 218 -7.60 16.33 -1.64
N LYS A 219 -6.97 16.92 -2.66
CA LYS A 219 -7.57 17.03 -4.00
C LYS A 219 -7.69 15.66 -4.68
N GLU A 220 -6.73 14.77 -4.43
CA GLU A 220 -6.80 13.38 -4.87
C GLU A 220 -7.88 12.60 -4.11
N ALA A 221 -8.06 12.90 -2.82
CA ALA A 221 -9.17 12.37 -2.03
C ALA A 221 -10.53 12.88 -2.56
N ALA A 222 -10.65 14.15 -2.92
CA ALA A 222 -11.84 14.73 -3.55
C ALA A 222 -12.13 14.11 -4.93
N TRP A 223 -11.10 13.76 -5.69
CA TRP A 223 -11.25 13.03 -6.94
C TRP A 223 -11.86 11.64 -6.71
N TRP A 224 -11.43 10.90 -5.68
CA TRP A 224 -12.03 9.64 -5.28
C TRP A 224 -13.48 9.81 -4.80
N ASP A 225 -13.80 10.87 -4.04
CA ASP A 225 -15.19 11.17 -3.64
C ASP A 225 -16.08 11.33 -4.87
N ALA A 226 -15.59 12.04 -5.89
CA ALA A 226 -16.33 12.23 -7.14
C ALA A 226 -16.52 10.91 -7.90
N VAL A 227 -15.51 10.04 -7.98
CA VAL A 227 -15.61 8.69 -8.56
C VAL A 227 -16.67 7.85 -7.83
N PHE A 228 -16.67 7.87 -6.49
CA PHE A 228 -17.64 7.13 -5.68
C PHE A 228 -19.07 7.65 -5.89
N ARG A 229 -19.26 8.96 -5.85
CA ARG A 229 -20.58 9.59 -6.09
C ARG A 229 -21.11 9.29 -7.48
N PHE A 230 -20.27 9.42 -8.51
CA PHE A 230 -20.65 9.08 -9.89
C PHE A 230 -21.13 7.63 -9.98
N THR A 231 -20.36 6.71 -9.41
CA THR A 231 -20.67 5.28 -9.45
C THR A 231 -21.95 4.96 -8.67
N GLN A 232 -22.09 5.47 -7.45
CA GLN A 232 -23.31 5.26 -6.65
C GLN A 232 -24.55 5.81 -7.33
N THR A 233 -24.47 7.00 -7.89
CA THR A 233 -25.59 7.62 -8.65
C THR A 233 -25.97 6.76 -9.85
N LYS A 234 -24.99 6.31 -10.63
CA LYS A 234 -25.22 5.48 -11.82
C LYS A 234 -25.94 4.16 -11.49
N PHE A 235 -25.62 3.55 -10.35
CA PHE A 235 -26.21 2.27 -9.90
C PHE A 235 -27.36 2.45 -8.92
N ASN A 236 -27.90 3.67 -8.77
CA ASN A 236 -28.99 4.00 -7.82
C ASN A 236 -28.67 3.55 -6.39
N GLN A 237 -27.41 3.69 -5.96
CA GLN A 237 -26.99 3.38 -4.61
C GLN A 237 -26.90 4.65 -3.76
N ALA A 238 -27.21 4.50 -2.47
CA ALA A 238 -27.09 5.61 -1.52
C ALA A 238 -25.63 6.05 -1.38
N VAL A 239 -25.40 7.32 -1.13
CA VAL A 239 -24.09 7.86 -0.74
C VAL A 239 -23.66 7.15 0.56
N GLY A 240 -22.42 6.65 0.60
CA GLY A 240 -21.88 5.87 1.72
C GLY A 240 -22.06 4.35 1.59
N THR A 241 -22.67 3.85 0.50
CA THR A 241 -22.60 2.42 0.11
C THR A 241 -21.16 2.00 -0.17
N ILE A 242 -20.38 2.89 -0.77
CA ILE A 242 -18.92 2.72 -0.92
C ILE A 242 -18.27 3.39 0.29
N ARG A 243 -17.36 2.64 0.96
CA ARG A 243 -16.57 3.20 2.05
C ARG A 243 -15.08 2.98 1.80
N ALA A 244 -14.26 3.90 2.32
CA ALA A 244 -12.83 3.89 2.07
C ALA A 244 -12.01 4.03 3.35
N THR A 245 -10.84 3.41 3.35
CA THR A 245 -9.72 3.72 4.25
C THR A 245 -8.60 4.31 3.41
N VAL A 246 -8.01 5.42 3.83
CA VAL A 246 -6.87 6.03 3.15
C VAL A 246 -5.58 5.68 3.87
N LEU A 247 -4.59 5.21 3.13
CA LEU A 247 -3.24 5.10 3.65
C LEU A 247 -2.59 6.48 3.64
N ILE A 248 -2.25 6.97 4.82
CA ILE A 248 -1.38 8.14 4.96
C ILE A 248 0.06 7.62 4.93
N GLU A 249 0.58 7.51 3.74
CA GLU A 249 1.87 6.87 3.47
C GLU A 249 2.75 7.70 2.55
N THR A 250 2.37 8.96 2.33
CA THR A 250 3.21 9.93 1.65
C THR A 250 3.46 11.13 2.55
N LEU A 251 4.66 11.69 2.49
CA LEU A 251 5.01 12.84 3.32
C LEU A 251 4.11 14.06 3.06
N PRO A 252 3.70 14.41 1.84
CA PRO A 252 2.74 15.50 1.65
C PRO A 252 1.39 15.26 2.33
N ALA A 253 0.87 14.03 2.28
CA ALA A 253 -0.45 13.71 2.82
C ALA A 253 -0.53 13.85 4.35
N VAL A 254 0.59 13.72 5.08
CA VAL A 254 0.58 13.86 6.55
C VAL A 254 0.16 15.25 6.99
N PHE A 255 0.43 16.26 6.17
CA PHE A 255 0.05 17.65 6.42
C PHE A 255 -1.39 17.97 6.03
N GLU A 256 -2.09 17.05 5.35
CA GLU A 256 -3.44 17.24 4.83
C GLU A 256 -4.44 16.17 5.35
N MET A 257 -4.19 15.56 6.51
CA MET A 257 -5.05 14.48 7.05
C MET A 257 -6.48 14.95 7.33
N ASP A 258 -6.66 16.13 7.95
CA ASP A 258 -8.00 16.72 8.17
C ASP A 258 -8.70 16.99 6.85
N GLU A 259 -8.00 17.52 5.87
CA GLU A 259 -8.51 17.85 4.54
C GLU A 259 -8.90 16.59 3.75
N ILE A 260 -8.09 15.53 3.84
CA ILE A 260 -8.37 14.21 3.23
C ILE A 260 -9.65 13.62 3.86
N LEU A 261 -9.75 13.62 5.19
CA LEU A 261 -10.96 13.17 5.89
C LEU A 261 -12.18 14.01 5.49
N HIS A 262 -12.01 15.34 5.38
CA HIS A 262 -13.10 16.25 5.00
C HIS A 262 -13.57 16.02 3.56
N ALA A 263 -12.65 15.84 2.62
CA ALA A 263 -12.96 15.60 1.23
C ALA A 263 -13.77 14.30 1.03
N LEU A 264 -13.43 13.26 1.80
CA LEU A 264 -14.10 11.95 1.76
C LEU A 264 -15.13 11.75 2.89
N ARG A 265 -15.56 12.79 3.61
CA ARG A 265 -16.29 12.66 4.88
C ARG A 265 -17.53 11.76 4.85
N GLU A 266 -18.15 11.57 3.70
CA GLU A 266 -19.30 10.68 3.54
C GLU A 266 -18.92 9.23 3.19
N HIS A 267 -17.67 9.01 2.79
CA HIS A 267 -17.16 7.70 2.36
C HIS A 267 -16.04 7.16 3.25
N ILE A 268 -15.26 8.03 3.90
CA ILE A 268 -14.11 7.62 4.73
C ILE A 268 -14.55 6.94 6.03
N VAL A 269 -13.81 5.92 6.45
CA VAL A 269 -13.99 5.26 7.76
C VAL A 269 -12.72 5.27 8.59
N ALA A 270 -11.55 5.35 7.97
CA ALA A 270 -10.27 5.29 8.68
C ALA A 270 -9.13 5.93 7.88
N LEU A 271 -8.09 6.33 8.61
CA LEU A 271 -6.75 6.50 8.06
C LEU A 271 -5.84 5.38 8.57
N ASN A 272 -4.85 5.02 7.79
CA ASN A 272 -3.88 3.97 8.14
C ASN A 272 -2.43 4.50 8.09
N CYS A 273 -1.60 4.05 9.04
CA CYS A 273 -0.17 4.33 9.08
C CYS A 273 0.61 3.41 8.14
N GLY A 274 0.84 3.80 6.90
CA GLY A 274 1.67 3.08 5.93
C GLY A 274 3.16 3.37 6.11
N ARG A 275 3.80 2.77 7.13
CA ARG A 275 5.16 3.09 7.59
C ARG A 275 6.23 3.05 6.49
N TRP A 276 6.29 1.98 5.73
CA TRP A 276 7.37 1.77 4.76
C TRP A 276 7.29 2.75 3.60
N ASP A 277 6.12 2.92 3.00
CA ASP A 277 5.89 3.93 1.99
C ASP A 277 6.11 5.35 2.51
N TYR A 278 5.76 5.62 3.78
CA TYR A 278 6.00 6.93 4.39
C TYR A 278 7.50 7.24 4.53
N ILE A 279 8.34 6.26 4.90
CA ILE A 279 9.80 6.40 4.92
C ILE A 279 10.33 6.62 3.50
N PHE A 280 9.87 5.83 2.53
CA PHE A 280 10.23 6.03 1.11
C PHE A 280 9.83 7.43 0.64
N SER A 281 8.61 7.85 0.94
CA SER A 281 8.11 9.17 0.56
C SER A 281 8.89 10.31 1.24
N TYR A 282 9.34 10.14 2.48
CA TYR A 282 10.24 11.08 3.15
C TYR A 282 11.53 11.26 2.35
N ILE A 283 12.19 10.18 1.97
CA ILE A 283 13.41 10.21 1.15
C ILE A 283 13.13 10.88 -0.20
N LYS A 284 12.07 10.49 -0.89
CA LYS A 284 11.69 10.99 -2.21
C LYS A 284 11.36 12.47 -2.19
N THR A 285 10.52 12.90 -1.26
CA THR A 285 10.06 14.29 -1.16
C THR A 285 11.20 15.22 -0.80
N LEU A 286 12.10 14.78 0.11
CA LEU A 286 13.22 15.58 0.60
C LEU A 286 14.57 15.19 -0.05
N LYS A 287 14.52 14.61 -1.25
CA LYS A 287 15.70 14.05 -1.94
C LYS A 287 16.85 15.03 -2.17
N ASN A 288 16.57 16.34 -2.23
CA ASN A 288 17.56 17.40 -2.40
C ASN A 288 18.00 18.07 -1.09
N HIS A 289 17.45 17.66 0.06
CA HIS A 289 17.78 18.23 1.37
C HIS A 289 18.88 17.40 2.05
N ALA A 290 20.12 17.91 2.07
CA ALA A 290 21.30 17.20 2.59
C ALA A 290 21.27 16.96 4.12
N ASP A 291 20.44 17.71 4.85
CA ASP A 291 20.19 17.59 6.29
C ASP A 291 19.06 16.60 6.63
N ARG A 292 18.43 15.99 5.61
CA ARG A 292 17.30 15.03 5.74
C ARG A 292 17.66 13.61 5.29
N VAL A 293 18.94 13.29 5.21
CA VAL A 293 19.42 11.97 4.79
C VAL A 293 19.28 10.96 5.93
N LEU A 294 18.54 9.89 5.67
CA LEU A 294 18.25 8.85 6.66
C LEU A 294 19.44 7.88 6.86
N PRO A 295 19.53 7.24 8.05
CA PRO A 295 20.49 6.17 8.35
C PRO A 295 20.05 4.83 7.72
N ASP A 296 20.66 3.73 8.17
CA ASP A 296 20.23 2.37 7.81
C ASP A 296 18.75 2.15 8.08
N ARG A 297 18.03 1.51 7.14
CA ARG A 297 16.57 1.30 7.25
C ARG A 297 16.14 0.60 8.53
N GLN A 298 17.01 -0.24 9.11
CA GLN A 298 16.69 -1.03 10.28
C GLN A 298 16.54 -0.20 11.57
N VAL A 299 17.13 0.98 11.61
CA VAL A 299 17.02 1.89 12.77
C VAL A 299 15.92 2.95 12.57
N VAL A 300 15.29 3.00 11.40
CA VAL A 300 14.17 3.91 11.12
C VAL A 300 12.86 3.24 11.54
N THR A 301 12.61 3.22 12.84
CA THR A 301 11.48 2.54 13.50
C THR A 301 10.44 3.54 13.99
N MET A 302 9.24 3.08 14.38
CA MET A 302 8.10 3.95 14.73
C MET A 302 8.29 4.79 16.01
N ASP A 303 9.35 4.58 16.77
CA ASP A 303 9.80 5.40 17.89
C ASP A 303 10.70 6.56 17.47
N GLN A 304 11.17 6.57 16.23
CA GLN A 304 11.93 7.70 15.69
C GLN A 304 11.07 8.97 15.59
N PRO A 305 11.67 10.18 15.73
CA PRO A 305 10.92 11.41 15.90
C PRO A 305 9.81 11.64 14.88
N PHE A 306 10.11 11.66 13.57
CA PHE A 306 9.11 11.95 12.55
C PHE A 306 8.02 10.88 12.43
N LEU A 307 8.35 9.59 12.66
CA LEU A 307 7.39 8.49 12.62
C LEU A 307 6.49 8.49 13.86
N SER A 308 7.04 8.79 15.04
CA SER A 308 6.27 8.95 16.28
C SER A 308 5.30 10.12 16.19
N ALA A 309 5.76 11.27 15.67
CA ALA A 309 4.92 12.45 15.45
C ALA A 309 3.78 12.16 14.48
N TYR A 310 4.09 11.52 13.35
CA TYR A 310 3.13 11.08 12.35
C TYR A 310 2.03 10.18 12.93
N SER A 311 2.39 9.12 13.67
CA SER A 311 1.43 8.20 14.29
C SER A 311 0.50 8.92 15.29
N LYS A 312 1.05 9.77 16.16
CA LYS A 312 0.28 10.54 17.14
C LYS A 312 -0.67 11.53 16.49
N LEU A 313 -0.21 12.24 15.45
CA LEU A 313 -1.05 13.16 14.69
C LEU A 313 -2.20 12.44 14.01
N LEU A 314 -1.94 11.27 13.39
CA LEU A 314 -2.96 10.47 12.73
C LEU A 314 -4.06 10.05 13.71
N ILE A 315 -3.71 9.51 14.88
CA ILE A 315 -4.69 9.13 15.92
C ILE A 315 -5.52 10.32 16.35
N LYS A 316 -4.85 11.43 16.71
CA LYS A 316 -5.52 12.66 17.17
C LYS A 316 -6.51 13.19 16.13
N THR A 317 -6.09 13.24 14.86
CA THR A 317 -6.91 13.75 13.76
C THR A 317 -8.10 12.82 13.49
N CYS A 318 -7.88 11.51 13.40
CA CYS A 318 -8.95 10.54 13.18
C CYS A 318 -10.01 10.60 14.27
N HIS A 319 -9.61 10.50 15.54
CA HIS A 319 -10.56 10.45 16.65
C HIS A 319 -11.32 11.77 16.81
N LYS A 320 -10.67 12.91 16.58
CA LYS A 320 -11.36 14.22 16.52
C LYS A 320 -12.50 14.22 15.49
N ARG A 321 -12.35 13.47 14.38
CA ARG A 321 -13.30 13.45 13.28
C ARG A 321 -14.24 12.23 13.29
N GLY A 322 -14.13 11.36 14.27
CA GLY A 322 -14.93 10.14 14.36
C GLY A 322 -14.54 9.05 13.37
N ALA A 323 -13.32 9.10 12.83
CA ALA A 323 -12.73 8.08 11.98
C ALA A 323 -11.79 7.17 12.78
N LEU A 324 -11.60 5.92 12.34
CA LEU A 324 -10.67 4.99 12.97
C LEU A 324 -9.21 5.32 12.56
N ALA A 325 -8.29 5.06 13.48
CA ALA A 325 -6.85 5.20 13.32
C ALA A 325 -6.20 3.82 13.27
N MET A 326 -5.81 3.36 12.06
CA MET A 326 -5.20 2.05 11.87
C MET A 326 -3.67 2.14 11.98
N GLY A 327 -3.09 1.21 12.73
CA GLY A 327 -1.63 1.05 12.86
C GLY A 327 -1.00 0.41 11.63
N GLY A 328 0.33 0.22 11.69
CA GLY A 328 1.12 -0.29 10.59
C GLY A 328 1.27 -1.81 10.56
N MET A 329 2.03 -2.30 9.58
CA MET A 329 2.23 -3.72 9.33
C MET A 329 3.32 -4.33 10.22
N ALA A 330 3.05 -5.51 10.80
CA ALA A 330 4.06 -6.45 11.25
C ALA A 330 4.39 -7.40 10.09
N ALA A 331 5.54 -7.18 9.44
CA ALA A 331 5.95 -7.92 8.24
C ALA A 331 6.76 -9.19 8.53
N PHE A 332 6.95 -9.56 9.79
CA PHE A 332 7.69 -10.75 10.17
C PHE A 332 7.01 -12.04 9.71
N ILE A 333 7.84 -13.02 9.35
CA ILE A 333 7.39 -14.37 9.04
C ILE A 333 7.76 -15.26 10.25
N PRO A 334 6.81 -16.01 10.83
CA PRO A 334 7.11 -16.95 11.91
C PRO A 334 8.21 -17.93 11.53
N ALA A 335 9.20 -18.11 12.42
CA ALA A 335 10.30 -19.03 12.21
C ALA A 335 9.91 -20.45 12.62
N LYS A 336 10.53 -21.45 11.98
CA LYS A 336 10.38 -22.86 12.37
C LYS A 336 11.09 -23.18 13.68
N ASP A 337 12.23 -22.54 13.93
CA ASP A 337 12.98 -22.67 15.18
C ASP A 337 12.22 -21.96 16.32
N PRO A 338 11.92 -22.63 17.44
CA PRO A 338 11.14 -22.05 18.53
C PRO A 338 11.77 -20.82 19.19
N VAL A 339 13.10 -20.77 19.31
CA VAL A 339 13.82 -19.67 19.96
C VAL A 339 13.79 -18.44 19.04
N ALA A 340 14.08 -18.61 17.77
CA ALA A 340 13.98 -17.56 16.76
C ALA A 340 12.54 -17.04 16.64
N ASN A 341 11.55 -17.96 16.66
CA ASN A 341 10.14 -17.57 16.62
C ASN A 341 9.72 -16.76 17.83
N GLN A 342 10.15 -17.14 19.04
CA GLN A 342 9.86 -16.37 20.26
C GLN A 342 10.44 -14.96 20.20
N ALA A 343 11.65 -14.80 19.63
CA ALA A 343 12.26 -13.49 19.43
C ALA A 343 11.44 -12.62 18.45
N ILE A 344 10.89 -13.21 17.39
CA ILE A 344 9.99 -12.54 16.46
C ILE A 344 8.70 -12.10 17.16
N LEU A 345 8.04 -13.01 17.88
CA LEU A 345 6.80 -12.71 18.60
C LEU A 345 6.99 -11.61 19.65
N THR A 346 8.12 -11.58 20.33
CA THR A 346 8.47 -10.51 21.28
C THR A 346 8.54 -9.14 20.60
N LYS A 347 9.16 -9.06 19.41
CA LYS A 347 9.21 -7.82 18.63
C LYS A 347 7.82 -7.38 18.15
N VAL A 348 7.02 -8.33 17.66
CA VAL A 348 5.64 -8.07 17.24
C VAL A 348 4.81 -7.58 18.42
N THR A 349 4.88 -8.23 19.57
CA THR A 349 4.19 -7.80 20.79
C THR A 349 4.55 -6.37 21.16
N ALA A 350 5.83 -6.03 21.22
CA ALA A 350 6.29 -4.67 21.55
C ALA A 350 5.79 -3.61 20.54
N ASP A 351 5.77 -3.97 19.25
CA ASP A 351 5.25 -3.09 18.19
C ASP A 351 3.76 -2.82 18.37
N LYS A 352 2.96 -3.87 18.61
CA LYS A 352 1.51 -3.78 18.78
C LYS A 352 1.12 -3.14 20.11
N GLU A 353 1.86 -3.38 21.19
CA GLU A 353 1.68 -2.67 22.46
C GLU A 353 1.88 -1.16 22.30
N ARG A 354 2.89 -0.73 21.56
CA ARG A 354 3.08 0.70 21.25
C ARG A 354 1.90 1.27 20.46
N GLU A 355 1.41 0.57 19.44
CA GLU A 355 0.26 1.01 18.65
C GLU A 355 -1.01 1.12 19.50
N ALA A 356 -1.37 0.04 20.19
CA ALA A 356 -2.59 -0.02 20.99
C ALA A 356 -2.56 0.99 22.17
N SER A 357 -1.43 1.11 22.87
CA SER A 357 -1.26 2.08 23.97
C SER A 357 -1.29 3.54 23.49
N ASN A 358 -0.87 3.80 22.25
CA ASN A 358 -0.98 5.13 21.64
C ASN A 358 -2.42 5.47 21.22
N GLY A 359 -3.32 4.48 21.11
CA GLY A 359 -4.72 4.69 20.79
C GLY A 359 -5.11 4.28 19.37
N HIS A 360 -4.29 3.52 18.63
CA HIS A 360 -4.73 2.94 17.37
C HIS A 360 -5.88 1.97 17.58
N ASP A 361 -6.86 1.98 16.69
CA ASP A 361 -8.06 1.12 16.74
C ASP A 361 -7.80 -0.30 16.26
N GLY A 362 -6.75 -0.47 15.47
CA GLY A 362 -6.36 -1.75 14.91
C GLY A 362 -4.98 -1.69 14.27
N THR A 363 -4.56 -2.81 13.69
CA THR A 363 -3.22 -3.01 13.15
C THR A 363 -3.21 -4.01 12.01
N TRP A 364 -2.09 -4.10 11.28
CA TRP A 364 -1.88 -5.06 10.19
C TRP A 364 -0.87 -6.15 10.54
N VAL A 365 -1.10 -7.33 10.01
CA VAL A 365 -0.16 -8.44 9.99
C VAL A 365 -0.01 -8.97 8.56
N ALA A 366 1.22 -9.32 8.16
CA ALA A 366 1.49 -9.90 6.83
C ALA A 366 1.36 -11.43 6.81
N HIS A 367 1.27 -12.07 7.97
CA HIS A 367 1.22 -13.53 8.07
C HIS A 367 0.19 -13.97 9.10
N PRO A 368 -0.69 -14.97 8.79
CA PRO A 368 -1.75 -15.40 9.71
C PRO A 368 -1.22 -15.90 11.06
N GLY A 369 0.00 -16.44 11.11
CA GLY A 369 0.65 -16.88 12.35
C GLY A 369 0.97 -15.76 13.36
N LEU A 370 0.82 -14.48 12.97
CA LEU A 370 0.99 -13.33 13.87
C LEU A 370 -0.36 -12.81 14.42
N ALA A 371 -1.48 -13.29 13.88
CA ALA A 371 -2.80 -12.78 14.22
C ALA A 371 -3.13 -12.96 15.72
N ALA A 372 -2.82 -14.12 16.30
CA ALA A 372 -3.06 -14.40 17.71
C ALA A 372 -2.33 -13.40 18.62
N THR A 373 -1.02 -13.17 18.38
CA THR A 373 -0.21 -12.22 19.15
C THR A 373 -0.78 -10.79 19.05
N ALA A 374 -1.15 -10.35 17.86
CA ALA A 374 -1.74 -9.02 17.66
C ALA A 374 -3.12 -8.91 18.36
N ASN A 375 -3.96 -9.93 18.25
CA ASN A 375 -5.26 -9.97 18.94
C ASN A 375 -5.11 -9.93 20.46
N GLU A 376 -4.18 -10.70 21.04
CA GLU A 376 -3.89 -10.70 22.48
C GLU A 376 -3.52 -9.29 22.99
N VAL A 377 -2.71 -8.57 22.22
CA VAL A 377 -2.34 -7.19 22.58
C VAL A 377 -3.56 -6.26 22.53
N PHE A 378 -4.26 -6.20 21.39
CA PHE A 378 -5.39 -5.27 21.25
C PHE A 378 -6.54 -5.59 22.21
N ASN A 379 -6.76 -6.87 22.54
CA ASN A 379 -7.77 -7.27 23.52
C ASN A 379 -7.55 -6.69 24.93
N LYS A 380 -6.31 -6.36 25.31
CA LYS A 380 -6.02 -5.69 26.59
C LYS A 380 -6.55 -4.25 26.64
N TYR A 381 -6.64 -3.60 25.48
CA TYR A 381 -7.09 -2.20 25.35
C TYR A 381 -8.57 -2.09 24.95
N LEU A 382 -9.09 -3.08 24.24
CA LEU A 382 -10.49 -3.15 23.80
C LEU A 382 -11.31 -4.02 24.76
N THR A 383 -11.39 -3.58 26.02
CA THR A 383 -12.14 -4.23 27.10
C THR A 383 -13.62 -3.81 27.10
N ASP A 384 -14.44 -4.46 27.90
CA ASP A 384 -15.85 -4.10 28.16
C ASP A 384 -16.72 -4.02 26.89
N GLY A 385 -16.43 -4.91 25.92
CA GLY A 385 -17.16 -4.96 24.65
C GLY A 385 -16.82 -3.86 23.66
N LYS A 386 -15.80 -3.05 23.93
CA LYS A 386 -15.30 -2.03 22.98
C LYS A 386 -14.71 -2.69 21.74
N THR A 387 -15.00 -2.11 20.60
CA THR A 387 -14.49 -2.54 19.29
C THR A 387 -13.43 -1.63 18.71
N ASN A 388 -13.25 -0.41 19.30
CA ASN A 388 -12.29 0.60 18.87
C ASN A 388 -11.92 1.54 20.03
N GLN A 389 -11.02 2.47 19.78
CA GLN A 389 -10.47 3.42 20.73
C GLN A 389 -10.85 4.89 20.43
N LEU A 390 -11.94 5.15 19.72
CA LEU A 390 -12.38 6.50 19.35
C LEU A 390 -12.50 7.46 20.55
N HIS A 391 -12.60 6.96 21.78
CA HIS A 391 -12.62 7.75 23.00
C HIS A 391 -11.25 8.32 23.41
N ILE A 392 -10.15 7.87 22.80
CA ILE A 392 -8.79 8.35 23.08
C ILE A 392 -8.55 9.60 22.24
N SER A 393 -8.87 10.78 22.78
CA SER A 393 -8.82 12.04 22.02
C SER A 393 -7.41 12.59 21.79
N ARG A 394 -6.43 12.21 22.63
CA ARG A 394 -5.08 12.80 22.66
C ARG A 394 -5.08 14.33 22.70
N SER A 395 -6.14 14.93 23.31
CA SER A 395 -6.30 16.38 23.41
C SER A 395 -5.19 17.05 24.21
N ASP A 396 -4.64 16.33 25.18
CA ASP A 396 -3.62 16.82 26.10
C ASP A 396 -2.19 16.73 25.52
N ASP A 397 -2.03 16.05 24.38
CA ASP A 397 -0.75 16.03 23.69
C ASP A 397 -0.39 17.42 23.17
N ALA A 398 0.89 17.77 23.25
CA ALA A 398 1.41 18.95 22.58
C ALA A 398 1.07 18.93 21.08
N PRO A 399 0.78 20.08 20.46
CA PRO A 399 0.55 20.14 19.02
C PRO A 399 1.75 19.62 18.24
N VAL A 400 1.50 18.71 17.31
CA VAL A 400 2.53 18.26 16.36
C VAL A 400 2.77 19.38 15.34
N THR A 401 4.02 19.76 15.17
CA THR A 401 4.45 20.81 14.22
C THR A 401 5.02 20.20 12.94
N ALA A 402 5.20 21.03 11.92
CA ALA A 402 5.90 20.62 10.71
C ALA A 402 7.36 20.18 11.02
N ALA A 403 8.02 20.83 11.95
CA ALA A 403 9.37 20.46 12.37
C ALA A 403 9.42 19.05 12.96
N ASP A 404 8.42 18.63 13.73
CA ASP A 404 8.34 17.29 14.31
C ASP A 404 8.16 16.21 13.21
N LEU A 405 7.32 16.49 12.20
CA LEU A 405 7.04 15.60 11.07
C LEU A 405 8.22 15.49 10.10
N LEU A 406 9.13 16.45 10.11
CA LEU A 406 10.31 16.52 9.24
C LEU A 406 11.62 16.20 9.97
N ALA A 407 11.60 15.94 11.28
CA ALA A 407 12.79 15.64 12.07
C ALA A 407 13.44 14.32 11.60
N PRO A 408 14.68 14.34 11.04
CA PRO A 408 15.31 13.13 10.52
C PRO A 408 15.65 12.14 11.64
N SER A 409 15.63 10.85 11.33
CA SER A 409 16.15 9.83 12.23
C SER A 409 17.67 9.95 12.34
N SER A 410 18.19 9.77 13.55
CA SER A 410 19.62 9.63 13.82
C SER A 410 20.03 8.17 13.71
N GLY A 411 21.28 7.92 13.34
CA GLY A 411 21.85 6.58 13.24
C GLY A 411 22.99 6.51 12.24
N GLU A 412 23.65 5.36 12.21
CA GLU A 412 24.75 5.10 11.30
C GLU A 412 24.26 4.63 9.93
N ARG A 413 25.13 4.76 8.94
CA ARG A 413 25.05 4.11 7.64
C ARG A 413 26.15 3.08 7.60
N THR A 414 25.78 1.80 7.58
CA THR A 414 26.75 0.73 7.67
C THR A 414 26.96 0.03 6.34
N GLU A 415 28.14 -0.55 6.14
CA GLU A 415 28.37 -1.40 4.98
C GLU A 415 27.40 -2.60 4.97
N ALA A 416 27.16 -3.21 6.12
CA ALA A 416 26.21 -4.31 6.25
C ALA A 416 24.78 -3.89 5.88
N GLY A 417 24.34 -2.70 6.31
CA GLY A 417 23.04 -2.13 5.95
C GLY A 417 22.91 -1.86 4.44
N MET A 418 23.97 -1.35 3.81
CA MET A 418 23.99 -1.14 2.36
C MET A 418 23.92 -2.46 1.59
N ARG A 419 24.67 -3.48 2.00
CA ARG A 419 24.67 -4.81 1.39
C ARG A 419 23.31 -5.49 1.49
N ILE A 420 22.66 -5.45 2.66
CA ILE A 420 21.32 -6.01 2.84
C ILE A 420 20.28 -5.27 1.99
N ASN A 421 20.36 -3.95 1.86
CA ASN A 421 19.49 -3.17 0.97
C ASN A 421 19.63 -3.62 -0.48
N ILE A 422 20.86 -3.86 -0.95
CA ILE A 422 21.12 -4.38 -2.31
C ILE A 422 20.48 -5.75 -2.51
N ARG A 423 20.71 -6.69 -1.59
CA ARG A 423 20.14 -8.05 -1.68
C ARG A 423 18.63 -8.06 -1.70
N VAL A 424 18.02 -7.27 -0.82
CA VAL A 424 16.54 -7.17 -0.74
C VAL A 424 15.98 -6.57 -2.01
N ALA A 425 16.51 -5.43 -2.48
CA ALA A 425 16.02 -4.79 -3.69
C ALA A 425 16.20 -5.68 -4.94
N LEU A 426 17.34 -6.37 -5.06
CA LEU A 426 17.61 -7.27 -6.18
C LEU A 426 16.62 -8.44 -6.22
N GLN A 427 16.44 -9.15 -5.09
CA GLN A 427 15.53 -10.29 -5.00
C GLN A 427 14.07 -9.85 -5.20
N TYR A 428 13.69 -8.70 -4.64
CA TYR A 428 12.33 -8.19 -4.81
C TYR A 428 12.04 -7.83 -6.27
N ILE A 429 12.92 -7.07 -6.94
CA ILE A 429 12.73 -6.69 -8.34
C ILE A 429 12.67 -7.94 -9.24
N ALA A 430 13.54 -8.93 -9.02
CA ALA A 430 13.52 -10.19 -9.77
C ALA A 430 12.18 -10.93 -9.62
N ALA A 431 11.66 -11.03 -8.42
CA ALA A 431 10.36 -11.64 -8.16
C ALA A 431 9.22 -10.82 -8.79
N TRP A 432 9.26 -9.49 -8.67
CA TRP A 432 8.22 -8.61 -9.18
C TRP A 432 8.10 -8.65 -10.70
N ILE A 433 9.21 -8.56 -11.44
CA ILE A 433 9.18 -8.66 -12.92
C ILE A 433 8.81 -10.08 -13.40
N SER A 434 8.84 -11.05 -12.50
CA SER A 434 8.38 -12.42 -12.72
C SER A 434 6.96 -12.67 -12.22
N GLY A 435 6.21 -11.61 -11.88
CA GLY A 435 4.79 -11.67 -11.53
C GLY A 435 4.48 -11.85 -10.03
N LYS A 436 5.45 -11.69 -9.11
CA LYS A 436 5.25 -11.84 -7.66
C LYS A 436 5.49 -10.52 -6.94
N GLY A 437 4.44 -9.91 -6.40
CA GLY A 437 4.51 -8.63 -5.70
C GLY A 437 4.82 -8.70 -4.20
N CYS A 438 4.77 -9.88 -3.58
CA CYS A 438 5.02 -10.10 -2.16
C CYS A 438 5.93 -11.30 -1.98
N VAL A 439 7.10 -11.12 -1.33
CA VAL A 439 8.18 -12.12 -1.34
C VAL A 439 8.80 -12.27 0.04
N PRO A 440 8.92 -13.50 0.58
CA PRO A 440 9.66 -13.74 1.80
C PRO A 440 11.19 -13.62 1.57
N ILE A 441 11.81 -12.60 2.14
CA ILE A 441 13.25 -12.36 2.06
C ILE A 441 13.80 -12.15 3.47
N TYR A 442 14.76 -12.94 3.89
CA TYR A 442 15.45 -12.88 5.19
C TYR A 442 14.50 -12.75 6.40
N GLY A 443 13.39 -13.50 6.39
CA GLY A 443 12.44 -13.57 7.50
C GLY A 443 11.41 -12.44 7.55
N LEU A 444 11.39 -11.56 6.53
CA LEU A 444 10.39 -10.53 6.34
C LEU A 444 9.58 -10.79 5.06
N MET A 445 8.31 -10.44 5.08
CA MET A 445 7.48 -10.35 3.89
C MET A 445 7.73 -8.99 3.25
N GLU A 446 8.57 -8.96 2.22
CA GLU A 446 8.94 -7.74 1.51
C GLU A 446 7.91 -7.44 0.41
N ASP A 447 7.58 -6.16 0.23
CA ASP A 447 6.69 -5.62 -0.80
C ASP A 447 7.38 -4.48 -1.57
N ALA A 448 6.66 -3.80 -2.46
CA ALA A 448 7.24 -2.72 -3.25
C ALA A 448 7.82 -1.59 -2.39
N ALA A 449 7.15 -1.23 -1.29
CA ALA A 449 7.59 -0.15 -0.41
C ALA A 449 8.96 -0.41 0.21
N THR A 450 9.24 -1.66 0.61
CA THR A 450 10.51 -2.01 1.24
C THR A 450 11.67 -2.02 0.24
N ALA A 451 11.45 -2.46 -0.99
CA ALA A 451 12.44 -2.35 -2.06
C ALA A 451 12.71 -0.89 -2.45
N GLU A 452 11.66 -0.05 -2.43
CA GLU A 452 11.79 1.40 -2.65
C GLU A 452 12.71 2.06 -1.61
N ILE A 453 12.52 1.76 -0.31
CA ILE A 453 13.41 2.28 0.73
C ILE A 453 14.87 1.84 0.46
N CYS A 454 15.08 0.56 0.14
CA CYS A 454 16.41 0.01 -0.09
C CYS A 454 17.17 0.79 -1.18
N ARG A 455 16.55 0.96 -2.35
CA ARG A 455 17.21 1.65 -3.47
C ARG A 455 17.35 3.16 -3.24
N THR A 456 16.32 3.80 -2.68
CA THR A 456 16.30 5.25 -2.52
C THR A 456 17.21 5.73 -1.41
N SER A 457 17.39 4.96 -0.34
CA SER A 457 18.39 5.25 0.69
C SER A 457 19.80 5.29 0.09
N ILE A 458 20.16 4.29 -0.73
CA ILE A 458 21.48 4.26 -1.39
C ILE A 458 21.61 5.42 -2.37
N TRP A 459 20.57 5.69 -3.18
CA TRP A 459 20.55 6.84 -4.08
C TRP A 459 20.78 8.17 -3.34
N GLN A 460 20.10 8.35 -2.18
CA GLN A 460 20.25 9.55 -1.36
C GLN A 460 21.66 9.67 -0.75
N TRP A 461 22.25 8.55 -0.32
CA TRP A 461 23.64 8.54 0.19
C TRP A 461 24.64 8.92 -0.88
N ILE A 462 24.49 8.41 -2.11
CA ILE A 462 25.32 8.80 -3.27
C ILE A 462 25.15 10.30 -3.56
N LYS A 463 23.90 10.76 -3.67
CA LYS A 463 23.55 12.15 -4.01
C LYS A 463 24.19 13.16 -3.07
N HIS A 464 24.22 12.85 -1.78
CA HIS A 464 24.70 13.76 -0.73
C HIS A 464 26.11 13.41 -0.23
N GLY A 465 26.87 12.56 -0.93
CA GLY A 465 28.25 12.23 -0.59
C GLY A 465 28.40 11.72 0.84
N LYS A 466 27.50 10.82 1.28
CA LYS A 466 27.55 10.26 2.64
C LYS A 466 28.60 9.16 2.74
N THR A 467 29.15 8.98 3.93
CA THR A 467 30.10 7.90 4.24
C THR A 467 29.45 6.79 5.05
N LEU A 468 29.90 5.57 4.84
CA LEU A 468 29.61 4.44 5.71
C LEU A 468 30.41 4.55 7.02
N ASN A 469 30.03 3.75 8.02
CA ASN A 469 30.67 3.74 9.34
C ASN A 469 32.15 3.32 9.32
N ASN A 470 32.60 2.65 8.26
CA ASN A 470 34.01 2.31 8.01
C ASN A 470 34.81 3.46 7.33
N GLY A 471 34.18 4.63 7.12
CA GLY A 471 34.79 5.79 6.47
C GLY A 471 34.73 5.79 4.93
N GLN A 472 34.17 4.75 4.32
CA GLN A 472 34.08 4.64 2.85
C GLN A 472 33.00 5.55 2.29
N LEU A 473 33.32 6.39 1.31
CA LEU A 473 32.39 7.26 0.62
C LEU A 473 31.46 6.44 -0.27
N VAL A 474 30.14 6.67 -0.16
CA VAL A 474 29.15 6.01 -1.02
C VAL A 474 29.12 6.69 -2.38
N THR A 475 29.57 5.97 -3.41
CA THR A 475 29.64 6.44 -4.81
C THR A 475 28.86 5.49 -5.72
N LYS A 476 28.59 5.94 -6.96
CA LYS A 476 28.00 5.08 -8.00
C LYS A 476 28.88 3.84 -8.27
N ASP A 477 30.20 4.01 -8.29
CA ASP A 477 31.16 2.92 -8.53
C ASP A 477 31.16 1.92 -7.37
N LEU A 478 31.16 2.42 -6.12
CA LEU A 478 31.07 1.55 -4.95
C LEU A 478 29.77 0.73 -4.97
N PHE A 479 28.65 1.38 -5.28
CA PHE A 479 27.36 0.69 -5.40
C PHE A 479 27.42 -0.38 -6.50
N ALA A 480 27.93 -0.05 -7.70
CA ALA A 480 28.02 -1.01 -8.80
C ALA A 480 28.90 -2.22 -8.43
N GLN A 481 30.04 -1.98 -7.77
CA GLN A 481 30.91 -3.05 -7.26
C GLN A 481 30.20 -3.92 -6.22
N MET A 482 29.54 -3.31 -5.23
CA MET A 482 28.81 -4.06 -4.21
C MET A 482 27.62 -4.83 -4.82
N LEU A 483 26.91 -4.25 -5.78
CA LEU A 483 25.81 -4.94 -6.47
C LEU A 483 26.30 -6.22 -7.18
N GLN A 484 27.47 -6.19 -7.83
CA GLN A 484 28.05 -7.40 -8.42
C GLN A 484 28.41 -8.46 -7.36
N GLN A 485 28.98 -8.03 -6.24
CA GLN A 485 29.32 -8.93 -5.14
C GLN A 485 28.07 -9.57 -4.52
N GLU A 486 27.06 -8.74 -4.21
CA GLU A 486 25.82 -9.23 -3.60
C GLU A 486 24.96 -10.05 -4.56
N ALA A 487 25.01 -9.76 -5.87
CA ALA A 487 24.37 -10.59 -6.89
C ALA A 487 24.98 -12.00 -6.93
N ALA A 488 26.30 -12.14 -6.77
CA ALA A 488 26.95 -13.45 -6.69
C ALA A 488 26.50 -14.22 -5.42
N VAL A 489 26.39 -13.53 -4.28
CA VAL A 489 25.88 -14.15 -3.04
C VAL A 489 24.43 -14.60 -3.21
N VAL A 490 23.56 -13.75 -3.74
CA VAL A 490 22.14 -14.09 -3.97
C VAL A 490 22.02 -15.26 -4.96
N ARG A 491 22.85 -15.30 -6.03
CA ARG A 491 22.87 -16.40 -6.99
C ARG A 491 23.21 -17.74 -6.34
N GLU A 492 24.16 -17.72 -5.40
CA GLU A 492 24.51 -18.91 -4.62
C GLU A 492 23.35 -19.33 -3.67
N GLU A 493 22.71 -18.36 -3.01
CA GLU A 493 21.57 -18.60 -2.11
C GLU A 493 20.35 -19.18 -2.80
N VAL A 494 19.96 -18.63 -3.99
CA VAL A 494 18.74 -19.04 -4.71
C VAL A 494 18.98 -20.22 -5.67
N GLY A 495 20.21 -20.42 -6.12
CA GLY A 495 20.60 -21.39 -7.11
C GLY A 495 20.36 -20.96 -8.56
N GLU A 496 21.05 -21.60 -9.49
CA GLU A 496 21.07 -21.21 -10.92
C GLU A 496 19.70 -21.28 -11.58
N GLU A 497 18.92 -22.31 -11.27
CA GLU A 497 17.59 -22.48 -11.86
C GLU A 497 16.65 -21.31 -11.54
N LEU A 498 16.54 -20.94 -10.25
CA LEU A 498 15.70 -19.82 -9.84
C LEU A 498 16.24 -18.49 -10.33
N TRP A 499 17.58 -18.34 -10.38
CA TRP A 499 18.25 -17.17 -10.94
C TRP A 499 17.79 -16.88 -12.38
N GLN A 500 17.75 -17.89 -13.22
CA GLN A 500 17.30 -17.76 -14.61
C GLN A 500 15.79 -17.57 -14.72
N GLN A 501 15.00 -18.36 -13.98
CA GLN A 501 13.54 -18.28 -14.02
C GLN A 501 13.00 -16.92 -13.59
N GLN A 502 13.59 -16.30 -12.58
CA GLN A 502 13.17 -14.98 -12.07
C GLN A 502 13.92 -13.80 -12.69
N GLN A 503 14.64 -14.01 -13.78
CA GLN A 503 15.26 -12.95 -14.59
C GLN A 503 16.18 -12.01 -13.77
N PHE A 504 16.96 -12.54 -12.83
CA PHE A 504 17.81 -11.74 -11.94
C PHE A 504 18.79 -10.81 -12.66
N GLU A 505 19.28 -11.17 -13.85
CA GLU A 505 20.15 -10.30 -14.63
C GLU A 505 19.44 -9.02 -15.08
N ARG A 506 18.16 -9.13 -15.47
CA ARG A 506 17.34 -7.96 -15.82
C ARG A 506 17.04 -7.12 -14.57
N ALA A 507 16.78 -7.76 -13.44
CA ALA A 507 16.56 -7.09 -12.16
C ALA A 507 17.83 -6.33 -11.71
N GLN A 508 19.01 -6.94 -11.85
CA GLN A 508 20.30 -6.31 -11.53
C GLN A 508 20.55 -5.09 -12.43
N ALA A 509 20.31 -5.21 -13.72
CA ALA A 509 20.45 -4.10 -14.66
C ALA A 509 19.50 -2.93 -14.31
N LEU A 510 18.24 -3.24 -14.02
CA LEU A 510 17.25 -2.24 -13.60
C LEU A 510 17.67 -1.57 -12.28
N LEU A 511 18.04 -2.36 -11.26
CA LEU A 511 18.46 -1.83 -9.96
C LEU A 511 19.68 -0.90 -10.11
N LEU A 512 20.66 -1.28 -10.92
CA LEU A 512 21.81 -0.42 -11.22
C LEU A 512 21.35 0.89 -11.84
N GLN A 513 20.53 0.82 -12.88
CA GLN A 513 20.03 1.98 -13.61
C GLN A 513 19.30 2.98 -12.69
N ILE A 514 18.30 2.49 -11.93
CA ILE A 514 17.44 3.38 -11.11
C ILE A 514 18.13 3.92 -9.86
N THR A 515 19.15 3.21 -9.34
CA THR A 515 19.89 3.64 -8.14
C THR A 515 21.04 4.60 -8.48
N THR A 516 21.61 4.53 -9.70
CA THR A 516 22.70 5.43 -10.13
C THR A 516 22.23 6.58 -11.02
N ALA A 517 20.92 6.68 -11.29
CA ALA A 517 20.34 7.77 -12.07
C ALA A 517 20.60 9.14 -11.41
N ASP A 518 20.86 10.17 -12.23
CA ASP A 518 21.12 11.53 -11.73
C ASP A 518 19.87 12.15 -11.08
N GLN A 519 18.69 11.79 -11.56
CA GLN A 519 17.41 12.12 -10.97
C GLN A 519 16.78 10.85 -10.38
N LEU A 520 16.23 10.99 -9.19
CA LEU A 520 15.53 9.87 -8.55
C LEU A 520 14.32 9.45 -9.39
N VAL A 521 14.31 8.19 -9.81
CA VAL A 521 13.13 7.58 -10.45
C VAL A 521 11.99 7.51 -9.44
N ASP A 522 10.81 8.00 -9.80
CA ASP A 522 9.67 8.20 -8.90
C ASP A 522 9.24 6.92 -8.18
N PHE A 523 9.04 5.84 -8.93
CA PHE A 523 8.73 4.51 -8.42
C PHE A 523 9.47 3.46 -9.25
N LEU A 524 10.05 2.46 -8.58
CA LEU A 524 10.70 1.33 -9.27
C LEU A 524 9.71 0.54 -10.13
N THR A 525 8.44 0.52 -9.72
CA THR A 525 7.37 -0.18 -10.42
C THR A 525 7.09 0.41 -11.80
N LEU A 526 7.36 1.69 -12.06
CA LEU A 526 7.16 2.31 -13.38
C LEU A 526 8.07 1.69 -14.45
N PRO A 527 9.42 1.72 -14.33
CA PRO A 527 10.26 1.04 -15.31
C PRO A 527 10.19 -0.49 -15.22
N ALA A 528 9.91 -1.06 -14.05
CA ALA A 528 9.76 -2.50 -13.90
C ALA A 528 8.50 -3.03 -14.60
N TYR A 529 7.44 -2.24 -14.70
CA TYR A 529 6.20 -2.61 -15.39
C TYR A 529 6.42 -2.91 -16.88
N GLU A 530 7.36 -2.23 -17.50
CA GLU A 530 7.74 -2.51 -18.91
C GLU A 530 8.46 -3.86 -19.07
N LEU A 531 9.06 -4.37 -17.98
CA LEU A 531 9.74 -5.65 -17.95
C LEU A 531 8.83 -6.79 -17.50
N LEU A 532 7.68 -6.48 -16.91
CA LEU A 532 6.75 -7.47 -16.39
C LEU A 532 6.21 -8.31 -17.53
N THR A 533 6.46 -9.60 -17.46
CA THR A 533 5.92 -10.59 -18.41
C THR A 533 4.43 -10.78 -18.17
N ALA A 534 3.69 -10.90 -19.27
CA ALA A 534 2.23 -11.07 -19.24
C ALA A 534 1.81 -12.36 -18.54
#